data_ee63f827bb674a1b490d72163c914465
#
_entry.id   ee63f827bb674a1b490d72163c914465
#
_cell.length_a   1.000
_cell.length_b   1.000
_cell.length_c   1.000
_cell.angle_alpha   90.00
_cell.angle_beta   90.00
_cell.angle_gamma   90.00
#
_symmetry.space_group_name_H-M   'P 1'
#
loop_
_entity.id
_entity.type
_entity.pdbx_description
1 polymer ?
#
loop_
_entity_poly.entity_id
_entity_poly.type
_entity_poly.pdbx_seq_one_letter_code
_entity_poly.pdbx_strand_id
1 'polypeptide(L)'
;MSKLQKSKENIQIALLGAAHSLNHSLFVIAPPLLSLIMNDLGVSKSVIGGVATIASLLYGVGALVGGPLGDRIGENRTITVCLMFSGLSTFIMLIASVMRSIYVYAVALTLMASWASLYHPTANSLISKTFKVKVAETMGLHGVGGTLGVVLTPYIAWFLGVNFGWSWAFILFGVLCILLALTFLKNFNKVEGRDEKSGTIIDALKIRELWALLIFNIAIGLFMKGVELFFPTYLEENRGINSMWASIAYTMLLAFGVPGQWIGGKAADKVGSKKVLITTSAGVCISLLSLLLLPAYNIGIVVFIVFYGISFYAHQPALNSLTGFLSPQNQRGAVYGVFFFTSFGVGSLSQFIAGYLADTYGFDAAFYFLTAFALIALILSFKIPKSSEHKRSL
;
A
#
# COMPACT_ATOMS: atom_id res chain seq x y z
N MET A 1 30.45 -20.45 1.28
CA MET A 1 29.09 -21.02 1.01
C MET A 1 29.17 -22.04 -0.11
N SER A 2 28.55 -23.21 0.07
CA SER A 2 28.45 -24.22 -1.00
C SER A 2 27.49 -23.72 -2.11
N LYS A 3 27.65 -24.25 -3.34
CA LYS A 3 26.72 -23.93 -4.46
C LYS A 3 25.26 -24.21 -4.10
N LEU A 4 25.00 -25.26 -3.33
CA LEU A 4 23.66 -25.65 -2.85
C LEU A 4 23.07 -24.59 -1.89
N GLN A 5 23.88 -24.06 -0.99
CA GLN A 5 23.45 -23.06 -0.02
C GLN A 5 23.11 -21.72 -0.71
N LYS A 6 23.92 -21.32 -1.70
CA LYS A 6 23.66 -20.12 -2.52
C LYS A 6 22.38 -20.28 -3.36
N SER A 7 22.14 -21.47 -3.91
CA SER A 7 20.91 -21.76 -4.67
C SER A 7 19.66 -21.66 -3.78
N LYS A 8 19.71 -22.23 -2.56
CA LYS A 8 18.61 -22.17 -1.60
C LYS A 8 18.29 -20.71 -1.18
N GLU A 9 19.32 -19.92 -0.92
CA GLU A 9 19.20 -18.49 -0.59
C GLU A 9 18.50 -17.70 -1.71
N ASN A 10 18.90 -17.91 -2.96
CA ASN A 10 18.28 -17.24 -4.11
C ASN A 10 16.79 -17.62 -4.27
N ILE A 11 16.44 -18.88 -4.04
CA ILE A 11 15.05 -19.34 -4.05
C ILE A 11 14.25 -18.64 -2.93
N GLN A 12 14.80 -18.53 -1.74
CA GLN A 12 14.13 -17.87 -0.62
C GLN A 12 13.89 -16.37 -0.89
N ILE A 13 14.87 -15.67 -1.49
CA ILE A 13 14.73 -14.27 -1.89
C ILE A 13 13.63 -14.12 -2.96
N ALA A 14 13.63 -14.99 -3.97
CA ALA A 14 12.62 -14.97 -5.02
C ALA A 14 11.20 -15.23 -4.46
N LEU A 15 11.05 -16.18 -3.53
CA LEU A 15 9.77 -16.47 -2.88
C LEU A 15 9.28 -15.29 -2.02
N LEU A 16 10.18 -14.61 -1.31
CA LEU A 16 9.85 -13.40 -0.56
C LEU A 16 9.40 -12.26 -1.49
N GLY A 17 10.11 -12.06 -2.62
CA GLY A 17 9.72 -11.08 -3.63
C GLY A 17 8.35 -11.40 -4.25
N ALA A 18 8.09 -12.66 -4.58
CA ALA A 18 6.81 -13.12 -5.11
C ALA A 18 5.67 -12.95 -4.08
N ALA A 19 5.94 -13.26 -2.81
CA ALA A 19 4.95 -13.08 -1.74
C ALA A 19 4.60 -11.60 -1.53
N HIS A 20 5.59 -10.71 -1.61
CA HIS A 20 5.38 -9.26 -1.56
C HIS A 20 4.59 -8.75 -2.76
N SER A 21 4.94 -9.25 -3.96
CA SER A 21 4.20 -8.96 -5.20
C SER A 21 2.72 -9.30 -5.04
N LEU A 22 2.40 -10.53 -4.65
CA LEU A 22 1.02 -11.00 -4.51
C LEU A 22 0.28 -10.30 -3.38
N ASN A 23 0.94 -10.03 -2.25
CA ASN A 23 0.31 -9.27 -1.16
C ASN A 23 -0.15 -7.89 -1.63
N HIS A 24 0.71 -7.17 -2.36
CA HIS A 24 0.33 -5.87 -2.93
C HIS A 24 -0.71 -5.98 -4.06
N SER A 25 -0.62 -7.02 -4.89
CA SER A 25 -1.58 -7.26 -5.97
C SER A 25 -3.02 -7.30 -5.45
N LEU A 26 -3.26 -7.96 -4.30
CA LEU A 26 -4.60 -8.09 -3.71
C LEU A 26 -5.29 -6.73 -3.46
N PHE A 27 -4.53 -5.65 -3.25
CA PHE A 27 -5.08 -4.33 -2.97
C PHE A 27 -5.30 -3.46 -4.20
N VAL A 28 -4.65 -3.79 -5.32
CA VAL A 28 -4.74 -3.00 -6.56
C VAL A 28 -5.57 -3.71 -7.65
N ILE A 29 -6.24 -4.83 -7.31
CA ILE A 29 -7.20 -5.51 -8.21
C ILE A 29 -8.47 -4.67 -8.38
N ALA A 30 -9.05 -4.18 -7.28
CA ALA A 30 -10.36 -3.54 -7.29
C ALA A 30 -10.40 -2.19 -8.03
N PRO A 31 -9.44 -1.25 -7.89
CA PRO A 31 -9.53 0.08 -8.50
C PRO A 31 -9.84 0.09 -10.00
N PRO A 32 -9.14 -0.67 -10.87
CA PRO A 32 -9.43 -0.67 -12.32
C PRO A 32 -10.73 -1.39 -12.69
N LEU A 33 -11.35 -2.10 -11.74
CA LEU A 33 -12.60 -2.84 -11.91
C LEU A 33 -13.78 -2.18 -11.20
N LEU A 34 -13.56 -1.03 -10.54
CA LEU A 34 -14.52 -0.48 -9.60
C LEU A 34 -15.87 -0.18 -10.26
N SER A 35 -15.87 0.42 -11.46
CA SER A 35 -17.09 0.68 -12.24
C SER A 35 -17.83 -0.61 -12.59
N LEU A 36 -17.12 -1.67 -12.98
CA LEU A 36 -17.72 -2.98 -13.27
C LEU A 36 -18.34 -3.61 -12.02
N ILE A 37 -17.63 -3.55 -10.89
CA ILE A 37 -18.10 -4.09 -9.60
C ILE A 37 -19.34 -3.34 -9.14
N MET A 38 -19.31 -2.00 -9.17
CA MET A 38 -20.45 -1.17 -8.76
C MET A 38 -21.70 -1.44 -9.61
N ASN A 39 -21.52 -1.53 -10.92
CA ASN A 39 -22.61 -1.80 -11.86
C ASN A 39 -23.21 -3.20 -11.66
N ASP A 40 -22.36 -4.23 -11.48
CA ASP A 40 -22.84 -5.61 -11.28
C ASP A 40 -23.54 -5.79 -9.94
N LEU A 41 -23.04 -5.17 -8.87
CA LEU A 41 -23.62 -5.24 -7.53
C LEU A 41 -24.76 -4.23 -7.30
N GLY A 42 -24.98 -3.29 -8.21
CA GLY A 42 -26.01 -2.25 -8.09
C GLY A 42 -25.78 -1.30 -6.91
N VAL A 43 -24.53 -0.89 -6.65
CA VAL A 43 -24.16 -0.07 -5.50
C VAL A 43 -23.53 1.26 -5.88
N SER A 44 -23.66 2.25 -4.99
CA SER A 44 -23.08 3.57 -5.14
C SER A 44 -21.59 3.61 -4.74
N LYS A 45 -20.92 4.71 -5.06
CA LYS A 45 -19.53 4.99 -4.70
C LYS A 45 -19.32 5.08 -3.19
N SER A 46 -20.29 5.61 -2.46
CA SER A 46 -20.25 5.66 -0.99
C SER A 46 -20.28 4.26 -0.37
N VAL A 47 -21.12 3.37 -0.89
CA VAL A 47 -21.24 2.00 -0.38
C VAL A 47 -19.94 1.24 -0.63
N ILE A 48 -19.41 1.25 -1.86
CA ILE A 48 -18.17 0.54 -2.19
C ILE A 48 -16.97 1.16 -1.46
N GLY A 49 -16.91 2.48 -1.34
CA GLY A 49 -15.90 3.20 -0.55
C GLY A 49 -15.96 2.85 0.93
N GLY A 50 -17.15 2.68 1.49
CA GLY A 50 -17.36 2.21 2.87
C GLY A 50 -16.84 0.80 3.10
N VAL A 51 -17.10 -0.13 2.18
CA VAL A 51 -16.57 -1.49 2.22
C VAL A 51 -15.04 -1.47 2.13
N ALA A 52 -14.47 -0.68 1.22
CA ALA A 52 -13.02 -0.52 1.08
C ALA A 52 -12.40 0.09 2.35
N THR A 53 -13.10 1.03 3.01
CA THR A 53 -12.68 1.62 4.29
C THR A 53 -12.58 0.56 5.37
N ILE A 54 -13.60 -0.28 5.54
CA ILE A 54 -13.60 -1.36 6.56
C ILE A 54 -12.45 -2.33 6.29
N ALA A 55 -12.28 -2.77 5.06
CA ALA A 55 -11.20 -3.68 4.68
C ALA A 55 -9.80 -3.07 4.94
N SER A 56 -9.59 -1.81 4.56
CA SER A 56 -8.33 -1.10 4.77
C SER A 56 -8.06 -0.81 6.26
N LEU A 57 -9.11 -0.54 7.05
CA LEU A 57 -8.99 -0.36 8.50
C LEU A 57 -8.50 -1.65 9.16
N LEU A 58 -9.10 -2.80 8.81
CA LEU A 58 -8.67 -4.10 9.33
C LEU A 58 -7.27 -4.50 8.84
N TYR A 59 -6.91 -4.11 7.61
CA TYR A 59 -5.53 -4.24 7.14
C TYR A 59 -4.55 -3.45 8.02
N GLY A 60 -4.88 -2.22 8.37
CA GLY A 60 -4.09 -1.40 9.29
C GLY A 60 -3.97 -2.01 10.69
N VAL A 61 -5.09 -2.47 11.25
CA VAL A 61 -5.13 -3.12 12.58
C VAL A 61 -4.32 -4.42 12.59
N GLY A 62 -4.46 -5.25 11.56
CA GLY A 62 -3.77 -6.54 11.49
C GLY A 62 -2.26 -6.40 11.37
N ALA A 63 -1.74 -5.29 10.84
CA ALA A 63 -0.31 -5.01 10.83
C ALA A 63 0.27 -4.87 12.26
N LEU A 64 -0.54 -4.48 13.25
CA LEU A 64 -0.13 -4.45 14.66
C LEU A 64 -0.06 -5.85 15.27
N VAL A 65 -0.75 -6.83 14.69
CA VAL A 65 -0.86 -8.22 15.18
C VAL A 65 0.15 -9.14 14.52
N GLY A 66 0.50 -8.88 13.25
CA GLY A 66 1.34 -9.75 12.42
C GLY A 66 2.72 -10.05 13.02
N GLY A 67 3.38 -9.03 13.60
CA GLY A 67 4.67 -9.21 14.29
C GLY A 67 4.59 -10.18 15.46
N PRO A 68 3.77 -9.88 16.50
CA PRO A 68 3.57 -10.78 17.63
C PRO A 68 3.11 -12.19 17.26
N LEU A 69 2.31 -12.33 16.21
CA LEU A 69 1.89 -13.64 15.73
C LEU A 69 3.06 -14.40 15.11
N GLY A 70 3.88 -13.73 14.28
CA GLY A 70 5.11 -14.29 13.72
C GLY A 70 6.08 -14.81 14.79
N ASP A 71 6.25 -14.05 15.87
CA ASP A 71 7.10 -14.46 16.99
C ASP A 71 6.56 -15.71 17.72
N ARG A 72 5.23 -15.89 17.81
CA ARG A 72 4.61 -17.02 18.51
C ARG A 72 4.60 -18.32 17.68
N ILE A 73 4.12 -18.25 16.45
CA ILE A 73 3.93 -19.47 15.61
C ILE A 73 5.02 -19.66 14.54
N GLY A 74 5.93 -18.68 14.40
CA GLY A 74 7.00 -18.63 13.42
C GLY A 74 6.62 -17.82 12.18
N GLU A 75 7.53 -17.00 11.70
CA GLU A 75 7.29 -16.08 10.57
C GLU A 75 6.92 -16.82 9.28
N ASN A 76 7.58 -17.94 8.99
CA ASN A 76 7.27 -18.74 7.81
C ASN A 76 5.83 -19.27 7.82
N ARG A 77 5.34 -19.72 8.97
CA ARG A 77 3.95 -20.18 9.12
C ARG A 77 2.97 -19.02 9.02
N THR A 78 3.29 -17.89 9.61
CA THR A 78 2.44 -16.70 9.56
C THR A 78 2.29 -16.19 8.13
N ILE A 79 3.39 -16.12 7.35
CA ILE A 79 3.33 -15.73 5.93
C ILE A 79 2.53 -16.77 5.12
N THR A 80 2.72 -18.05 5.42
CA THR A 80 1.95 -19.11 4.74
C THR A 80 0.45 -18.98 5.01
N VAL A 81 0.06 -18.79 6.27
CA VAL A 81 -1.34 -18.56 6.68
C VAL A 81 -1.88 -17.29 6.00
N CYS A 82 -1.11 -16.21 6.00
CA CYS A 82 -1.44 -14.97 5.31
C CYS A 82 -1.78 -15.23 3.83
N LEU A 83 -0.87 -15.83 3.06
CA LEU A 83 -1.06 -16.09 1.64
C LEU A 83 -2.21 -17.10 1.38
N MET A 84 -2.27 -18.16 2.15
CA MET A 84 -3.29 -19.21 2.01
C MET A 84 -4.70 -18.64 2.22
N PHE A 85 -4.93 -17.98 3.34
CA PHE A 85 -6.28 -17.52 3.68
C PHE A 85 -6.66 -16.22 2.95
N SER A 86 -5.72 -15.35 2.60
CA SER A 86 -6.00 -14.26 1.66
C SER A 86 -6.43 -14.82 0.31
N GLY A 87 -5.71 -15.83 -0.20
CA GLY A 87 -6.07 -16.50 -1.44
C GLY A 87 -7.43 -17.20 -1.37
N LEU A 88 -7.72 -17.95 -0.31
CA LEU A 88 -9.02 -18.60 -0.13
C LEU A 88 -10.17 -17.58 -0.05
N SER A 89 -9.95 -16.44 0.58
CA SER A 89 -10.96 -15.37 0.68
C SER A 89 -11.37 -14.82 -0.69
N THR A 90 -10.49 -14.87 -1.70
CA THR A 90 -10.83 -14.40 -3.05
C THR A 90 -11.87 -15.26 -3.74
N PHE A 91 -12.02 -16.54 -3.38
CA PHE A 91 -13.06 -17.41 -3.95
C PHE A 91 -14.47 -17.00 -3.53
N ILE A 92 -14.61 -16.31 -2.40
CA ILE A 92 -15.89 -15.72 -1.97
C ILE A 92 -16.31 -14.59 -2.93
N MET A 93 -15.37 -13.96 -3.65
CA MET A 93 -15.67 -12.95 -4.68
C MET A 93 -16.49 -13.56 -5.84
N LEU A 94 -16.26 -14.81 -6.19
CA LEU A 94 -17.09 -15.52 -7.19
C LEU A 94 -18.52 -15.68 -6.69
N ILE A 95 -18.70 -16.03 -5.43
CA ILE A 95 -20.04 -16.12 -4.79
C ILE A 95 -20.68 -14.74 -4.78
N ALA A 96 -19.93 -13.68 -4.44
CA ALA A 96 -20.43 -12.30 -4.45
C ALA A 96 -20.91 -11.87 -5.85
N SER A 97 -20.19 -12.22 -6.89
CA SER A 97 -20.56 -11.93 -8.29
C SER A 97 -21.82 -12.71 -8.72
N VAL A 98 -21.88 -14.01 -8.45
CA VAL A 98 -23.06 -14.84 -8.79
C VAL A 98 -24.31 -14.37 -8.07
N MET A 99 -24.19 -14.05 -6.77
CA MET A 99 -25.31 -13.56 -5.96
C MET A 99 -25.61 -12.07 -6.15
N ARG A 100 -24.75 -11.32 -6.82
CA ARG A 100 -24.79 -9.85 -6.92
C ARG A 100 -24.94 -9.18 -5.57
N SER A 101 -24.19 -9.65 -4.58
CA SER A 101 -24.35 -9.26 -3.19
C SER A 101 -23.17 -8.44 -2.68
N ILE A 102 -23.45 -7.18 -2.35
CA ILE A 102 -22.46 -6.29 -1.70
C ILE A 102 -22.03 -6.82 -0.33
N TYR A 103 -22.90 -7.49 0.40
CA TYR A 103 -22.57 -8.07 1.71
C TYR A 103 -21.56 -9.19 1.59
N VAL A 104 -21.73 -10.07 0.60
CA VAL A 104 -20.77 -11.16 0.34
C VAL A 104 -19.43 -10.60 -0.16
N TYR A 105 -19.48 -9.57 -1.02
CA TYR A 105 -18.28 -8.84 -1.44
C TYR A 105 -17.55 -8.20 -0.26
N ALA A 106 -18.28 -7.55 0.65
CA ALA A 106 -17.70 -6.93 1.84
C ALA A 106 -17.03 -7.96 2.75
N VAL A 107 -17.64 -9.12 2.97
CA VAL A 107 -17.05 -10.22 3.73
C VAL A 107 -15.78 -10.72 3.05
N ALA A 108 -15.82 -10.96 1.74
CA ALA A 108 -14.68 -11.44 0.97
C ALA A 108 -13.49 -10.47 1.04
N LEU A 109 -13.74 -9.17 0.77
CA LEU A 109 -12.70 -8.14 0.77
C LEU A 109 -12.11 -7.94 2.18
N THR A 110 -12.96 -7.95 3.18
CA THR A 110 -12.56 -7.77 4.58
C THR A 110 -11.71 -8.94 5.09
N LEU A 111 -12.10 -10.18 4.79
CA LEU A 111 -11.31 -11.37 5.13
C LEU A 111 -9.97 -11.38 4.38
N MET A 112 -9.99 -11.09 3.09
CA MET A 112 -8.77 -11.00 2.27
C MET A 112 -7.79 -9.97 2.87
N ALA A 113 -8.26 -8.77 3.18
CA ALA A 113 -7.45 -7.71 3.75
C ALA A 113 -6.93 -8.05 5.15
N SER A 114 -7.76 -8.66 6.00
CA SER A 114 -7.38 -9.07 7.36
C SER A 114 -6.24 -10.09 7.36
N TRP A 115 -6.29 -11.11 6.49
CA TRP A 115 -5.21 -12.07 6.36
C TRP A 115 -3.96 -11.47 5.72
N ALA A 116 -4.13 -10.65 4.66
CA ALA A 116 -3.02 -9.99 3.97
C ALA A 116 -2.23 -9.03 4.87
N SER A 117 -2.87 -8.46 5.89
CA SER A 117 -2.26 -7.51 6.83
C SER A 117 -1.10 -8.08 7.65
N LEU A 118 -1.08 -9.39 7.85
CA LEU A 118 -0.04 -10.08 8.62
C LEU A 118 1.31 -10.11 7.89
N TYR A 119 1.34 -9.80 6.59
CA TYR A 119 2.50 -10.00 5.73
C TYR A 119 3.69 -9.12 6.11
N HIS A 120 3.53 -7.80 6.06
CA HIS A 120 4.65 -6.85 6.15
C HIS A 120 5.49 -6.97 7.42
N PRO A 121 4.91 -6.95 8.64
CA PRO A 121 5.70 -7.06 9.86
C PRO A 121 6.41 -8.41 9.94
N THR A 122 5.73 -9.48 9.51
CA THR A 122 6.27 -10.84 9.54
C THR A 122 7.38 -11.05 8.51
N ALA A 123 7.21 -10.55 7.28
CA ALA A 123 8.22 -10.67 6.23
C ALA A 123 9.50 -9.91 6.58
N ASN A 124 9.38 -8.70 7.13
CA ASN A 124 10.52 -7.91 7.57
C ASN A 124 11.30 -8.61 8.70
N SER A 125 10.59 -9.21 9.66
CA SER A 125 11.18 -10.03 10.72
C SER A 125 11.91 -11.24 10.14
N LEU A 126 11.27 -12.00 9.24
CA LEU A 126 11.86 -13.18 8.60
C LEU A 126 13.14 -12.85 7.85
N ILE A 127 13.13 -11.76 7.06
CA ILE A 127 14.32 -11.30 6.30
C ILE A 127 15.47 -10.98 7.25
N SER A 128 15.19 -10.21 8.30
CA SER A 128 16.20 -9.78 9.27
C SER A 128 16.81 -10.95 10.03
N LYS A 129 16.02 -11.97 10.35
CA LYS A 129 16.47 -13.18 11.07
C LYS A 129 17.21 -14.17 10.15
N THR A 130 16.82 -14.28 8.88
CA THR A 130 17.35 -15.28 7.94
C THR A 130 18.63 -14.80 7.25
N PHE A 131 18.68 -13.53 6.80
CA PHE A 131 19.74 -13.00 5.93
C PHE A 131 20.65 -12.01 6.66
N LYS A 132 21.20 -12.41 7.82
CA LYS A 132 21.96 -11.54 8.76
C LYS A 132 23.07 -10.68 8.13
N VAL A 133 23.72 -11.14 7.06
CA VAL A 133 24.82 -10.45 6.38
C VAL A 133 24.34 -9.59 5.20
N LYS A 134 23.18 -9.91 4.62
CA LYS A 134 22.63 -9.30 3.41
C LYS A 134 21.22 -8.72 3.59
N VAL A 135 20.90 -8.28 4.80
CA VAL A 135 19.56 -7.78 5.13
C VAL A 135 19.12 -6.68 4.17
N ALA A 136 19.96 -5.66 3.97
CA ALA A 136 19.62 -4.52 3.12
C ALA A 136 19.42 -4.90 1.64
N GLU A 137 20.30 -5.77 1.10
CA GLU A 137 20.18 -6.29 -0.26
C GLU A 137 18.88 -7.08 -0.43
N THR A 138 18.58 -7.98 0.53
CA THR A 138 17.36 -8.79 0.50
C THR A 138 16.10 -7.95 0.65
N MET A 139 16.10 -6.93 1.52
CA MET A 139 14.99 -5.97 1.65
C MET A 139 14.79 -5.18 0.35
N GLY A 140 15.87 -4.81 -0.34
CA GLY A 140 15.78 -4.15 -1.64
C GLY A 140 15.13 -5.04 -2.70
N LEU A 141 15.57 -6.29 -2.83
CA LEU A 141 15.00 -7.26 -3.78
C LEU A 141 13.54 -7.61 -3.44
N HIS A 142 13.22 -7.74 -2.15
CA HIS A 142 11.86 -7.88 -1.66
C HIS A 142 10.99 -6.68 -2.06
N GLY A 143 11.51 -5.45 -1.91
CA GLY A 143 10.83 -4.23 -2.34
C GLY A 143 10.55 -4.19 -3.85
N VAL A 144 11.51 -4.61 -4.67
CA VAL A 144 11.31 -4.75 -6.13
C VAL A 144 10.16 -5.70 -6.44
N GLY A 145 10.07 -6.84 -5.73
CA GLY A 145 8.96 -7.77 -5.86
C GLY A 145 7.61 -7.09 -5.60
N GLY A 146 7.48 -6.35 -4.50
CA GLY A 146 6.26 -5.61 -4.17
C GLY A 146 5.87 -4.62 -5.26
N THR A 147 6.84 -3.86 -5.77
CA THR A 147 6.60 -2.89 -6.85
C THR A 147 6.12 -3.55 -8.15
N LEU A 148 6.70 -4.71 -8.52
CA LEU A 148 6.25 -5.45 -9.70
C LEU A 148 4.78 -5.86 -9.57
N GLY A 149 4.35 -6.34 -8.40
CA GLY A 149 2.95 -6.68 -8.14
C GLY A 149 2.02 -5.46 -8.32
N VAL A 150 2.39 -4.34 -7.73
CA VAL A 150 1.61 -3.10 -7.84
C VAL A 150 1.47 -2.64 -9.28
N VAL A 151 2.55 -2.68 -10.07
CA VAL A 151 2.56 -2.17 -11.46
C VAL A 151 1.83 -3.10 -12.43
N LEU A 152 2.02 -4.42 -12.31
CA LEU A 152 1.45 -5.35 -13.30
C LEU A 152 -0.03 -5.65 -13.07
N THR A 153 -0.49 -5.61 -11.83
CA THR A 153 -1.83 -6.08 -11.46
C THR A 153 -2.97 -5.27 -12.09
N PRO A 154 -2.98 -3.92 -12.12
CA PRO A 154 -4.16 -3.19 -12.57
C PRO A 154 -4.57 -3.52 -14.00
N TYR A 155 -3.61 -3.60 -14.91
CA TYR A 155 -3.90 -3.95 -16.30
C TYR A 155 -4.36 -5.41 -16.45
N ILE A 156 -3.71 -6.35 -15.74
CA ILE A 156 -4.10 -7.77 -15.73
C ILE A 156 -5.52 -7.91 -15.16
N ALA A 157 -5.81 -7.23 -14.06
CA ALA A 157 -7.12 -7.26 -13.44
C ALA A 157 -8.21 -6.71 -14.37
N TRP A 158 -7.95 -5.55 -15.00
CA TRP A 158 -8.85 -4.98 -16.00
C TRP A 158 -9.11 -5.97 -17.14
N PHE A 159 -8.05 -6.53 -17.74
CA PHE A 159 -8.17 -7.47 -18.86
C PHE A 159 -9.05 -8.68 -18.50
N LEU A 160 -8.82 -9.27 -17.34
CA LEU A 160 -9.61 -10.41 -16.86
C LEU A 160 -11.05 -9.99 -16.55
N GLY A 161 -11.24 -8.84 -15.91
CA GLY A 161 -12.55 -8.36 -15.53
C GLY A 161 -13.47 -8.08 -16.69
N VAL A 162 -12.93 -7.46 -17.75
CA VAL A 162 -13.72 -7.13 -18.96
C VAL A 162 -14.04 -8.38 -19.79
N ASN A 163 -13.14 -9.36 -19.88
CA ASN A 163 -13.32 -10.53 -20.74
C ASN A 163 -14.02 -11.70 -20.05
N PHE A 164 -13.84 -11.87 -18.72
CA PHE A 164 -14.33 -13.05 -17.99
C PHE A 164 -15.24 -12.70 -16.80
N GLY A 165 -15.32 -11.41 -16.43
CA GLY A 165 -16.01 -10.91 -15.25
C GLY A 165 -15.04 -10.57 -14.11
N TRP A 166 -15.38 -9.54 -13.36
CA TRP A 166 -14.48 -8.92 -12.35
C TRP A 166 -13.99 -9.90 -11.28
N SER A 167 -14.77 -10.89 -10.90
CA SER A 167 -14.39 -11.89 -9.88
C SER A 167 -13.22 -12.78 -10.30
N TRP A 168 -13.03 -13.02 -11.61
CA TRP A 168 -11.93 -13.83 -12.12
C TRP A 168 -10.56 -13.20 -11.92
N ALA A 169 -10.49 -11.88 -11.87
CA ALA A 169 -9.26 -11.20 -11.49
C ALA A 169 -8.83 -11.58 -10.06
N PHE A 170 -9.76 -11.55 -9.11
CA PHE A 170 -9.48 -11.99 -7.74
C PHE A 170 -9.11 -13.47 -7.66
N ILE A 171 -9.79 -14.33 -8.41
CA ILE A 171 -9.51 -15.78 -8.45
C ILE A 171 -8.08 -16.05 -8.94
N LEU A 172 -7.62 -15.39 -10.02
CA LEU A 172 -6.26 -15.58 -10.51
C LEU A 172 -5.24 -15.29 -9.40
N PHE A 173 -5.30 -14.10 -8.80
CA PHE A 173 -4.34 -13.72 -7.77
C PHE A 173 -4.49 -14.57 -6.51
N GLY A 174 -5.69 -15.00 -6.17
CA GLY A 174 -5.95 -15.94 -5.08
C GLY A 174 -5.31 -17.29 -5.30
N VAL A 175 -5.45 -17.89 -6.48
CA VAL A 175 -4.78 -19.15 -6.85
C VAL A 175 -3.27 -19.01 -6.75
N LEU A 176 -2.71 -17.91 -7.27
CA LEU A 176 -1.27 -17.65 -7.16
C LEU A 176 -0.81 -17.54 -5.69
N CYS A 177 -1.59 -16.89 -4.82
CA CYS A 177 -1.31 -16.81 -3.38
C CYS A 177 -1.29 -18.21 -2.74
N ILE A 178 -2.27 -19.07 -3.06
CA ILE A 178 -2.36 -20.44 -2.53
C ILE A 178 -1.18 -21.29 -2.99
N LEU A 179 -0.85 -21.25 -4.29
CA LEU A 179 0.29 -21.98 -4.84
C LEU A 179 1.61 -21.54 -4.20
N LEU A 180 1.77 -20.23 -4.00
CA LEU A 180 2.95 -19.70 -3.33
C LEU A 180 3.00 -20.08 -1.85
N ALA A 181 1.87 -20.08 -1.13
CA ALA A 181 1.79 -20.53 0.25
C ALA A 181 2.29 -21.96 0.44
N LEU A 182 1.90 -22.86 -0.47
CA LEU A 182 2.33 -24.27 -0.45
C LEU A 182 3.85 -24.42 -0.69
N THR A 183 4.42 -23.55 -1.54
CA THR A 183 5.88 -23.57 -1.80
C THR A 183 6.67 -22.91 -0.68
N PHE A 184 6.10 -21.89 -0.03
CA PHE A 184 6.75 -21.14 1.03
C PHE A 184 7.09 -22.00 2.25
N LEU A 185 6.15 -22.83 2.70
CA LEU A 185 6.37 -23.78 3.82
C LEU A 185 7.53 -24.74 3.60
N LYS A 186 7.76 -25.18 2.36
CA LYS A 186 8.83 -26.14 2.04
C LYS A 186 10.22 -25.50 2.05
N ASN A 187 10.33 -24.20 1.82
CA ASN A 187 11.60 -23.52 1.59
C ASN A 187 12.11 -22.72 2.80
N PHE A 188 11.27 -22.49 3.81
CA PHE A 188 11.64 -21.78 5.03
C PHE A 188 11.46 -22.68 6.25
N ASN A 189 12.53 -22.86 7.02
CA ASN A 189 12.46 -23.52 8.33
C ASN A 189 11.97 -22.49 9.38
N LYS A 190 11.47 -23.01 10.52
CA LYS A 190 11.19 -22.18 11.68
C LYS A 190 12.48 -21.48 12.11
N VAL A 191 12.46 -20.16 12.16
CA VAL A 191 13.56 -19.37 12.73
C VAL A 191 13.25 -19.18 14.22
N GLU A 192 14.16 -19.61 15.09
CA GLU A 192 14.01 -19.36 16.54
C GLU A 192 14.16 -17.88 16.82
N GLY A 193 13.11 -17.29 17.41
CA GLY A 193 13.10 -15.87 17.79
C GLY A 193 14.02 -15.61 18.97
N ARG A 194 14.67 -14.47 19.01
CA ARG A 194 15.16 -13.90 20.26
C ARG A 194 14.00 -13.20 20.96
N ASP A 195 13.81 -13.51 22.24
CA ASP A 195 12.92 -12.77 23.16
C ASP A 195 13.53 -11.37 23.47
N GLU A 196 13.63 -10.50 22.47
CA GLU A 196 13.84 -9.08 22.75
C GLU A 196 12.47 -8.47 23.09
N LYS A 197 12.32 -7.94 24.31
CA LYS A 197 11.13 -7.18 24.68
C LYS A 197 10.98 -6.00 23.72
N SER A 198 10.13 -6.17 22.72
CA SER A 198 9.76 -5.09 21.83
C SER A 198 8.86 -4.09 22.56
N GLY A 199 9.04 -2.79 22.27
CA GLY A 199 8.21 -1.73 22.82
C GLY A 199 6.74 -1.91 22.45
N THR A 200 5.85 -1.36 23.26
CA THR A 200 4.40 -1.41 23.04
C THR A 200 3.92 -0.24 22.15
N ILE A 201 2.71 -0.36 21.59
CA ILE A 201 2.03 0.73 20.89
C ILE A 201 1.89 1.96 21.78
N ILE A 202 1.58 1.75 23.07
CA ILE A 202 1.45 2.83 24.06
C ILE A 202 2.78 3.59 24.22
N ASP A 203 3.91 2.87 24.24
CA ASP A 203 5.21 3.50 24.34
C ASP A 203 5.56 4.30 23.09
N ALA A 204 5.21 3.81 21.90
CA ALA A 204 5.36 4.54 20.64
C ALA A 204 4.57 5.86 20.65
N LEU A 205 3.35 5.87 21.18
CA LEU A 205 2.50 7.05 21.27
C LEU A 205 2.98 8.08 22.31
N LYS A 206 3.85 7.71 23.25
CA LYS A 206 4.45 8.65 24.21
C LYS A 206 5.60 9.47 23.63
N ILE A 207 6.13 9.13 22.46
CA ILE A 207 7.25 9.84 21.82
C ILE A 207 6.72 11.12 21.18
N ARG A 208 6.90 12.24 21.86
CA ARG A 208 6.37 13.56 21.45
C ARG A 208 6.91 14.03 20.09
N GLU A 209 8.16 13.73 19.80
CA GLU A 209 8.85 14.09 18.56
C GLU A 209 8.22 13.46 17.32
N LEU A 210 7.50 12.36 17.45
CA LEU A 210 6.82 11.67 16.36
C LEU A 210 5.45 12.25 16.03
N TRP A 211 4.82 13.03 16.91
CA TRP A 211 3.43 13.48 16.70
C TRP A 211 3.25 14.34 15.45
N ALA A 212 4.18 15.26 15.18
CA ALA A 212 4.11 16.07 13.96
C ALA A 212 4.20 15.18 12.71
N LEU A 213 5.05 14.16 12.76
CA LEU A 213 5.22 13.20 11.66
C LEU A 213 3.99 12.29 11.53
N LEU A 214 3.39 11.91 12.64
CA LEU A 214 2.19 11.06 12.68
C LEU A 214 0.98 11.78 12.08
N ILE A 215 0.74 13.04 12.47
CA ILE A 215 -0.36 13.85 11.92
C ILE A 215 -0.14 14.10 10.42
N PHE A 216 1.10 14.36 10.00
CA PHE A 216 1.46 14.45 8.60
C PHE A 216 1.14 13.14 7.86
N ASN A 217 1.49 11.97 8.42
CA ASN A 217 1.23 10.66 7.85
C ASN A 217 -0.27 10.36 7.73
N ILE A 218 -1.10 10.80 8.68
CA ILE A 218 -2.56 10.72 8.59
C ILE A 218 -3.06 11.52 7.40
N ALA A 219 -2.60 12.76 7.22
CA ALA A 219 -3.00 13.59 6.08
C ALA A 219 -2.60 12.96 4.75
N ILE A 220 -1.41 12.34 4.67
CA ILE A 220 -0.99 11.54 3.51
C ILE A 220 -1.96 10.38 3.25
N GLY A 221 -2.30 9.60 4.28
CA GLY A 221 -3.23 8.48 4.16
C GLY A 221 -4.60 8.92 3.64
N LEU A 222 -5.10 10.07 4.12
CA LEU A 222 -6.41 10.59 3.76
C LEU A 222 -6.52 11.04 2.30
N PHE A 223 -5.49 11.54 1.64
CA PHE A 223 -5.60 11.75 0.20
C PHE A 223 -5.25 10.50 -0.61
N MET A 224 -4.24 9.76 -0.17
CA MET A 224 -3.75 8.58 -0.88
C MET A 224 -4.85 7.53 -1.10
N LYS A 225 -5.55 7.14 -0.05
CA LYS A 225 -6.52 6.05 -0.10
C LYS A 225 -7.72 6.35 -0.99
N GLY A 226 -8.18 7.59 -1.00
CA GLY A 226 -9.23 8.03 -1.92
C GLY A 226 -8.76 8.06 -3.38
N VAL A 227 -7.56 8.58 -3.64
CA VAL A 227 -6.95 8.58 -4.99
C VAL A 227 -6.74 7.17 -5.49
N GLU A 228 -6.12 6.29 -4.69
CA GLU A 228 -5.87 4.89 -5.08
C GLU A 228 -7.15 4.16 -5.48
N LEU A 229 -8.24 4.36 -4.75
CA LEU A 229 -9.50 3.67 -5.02
C LEU A 229 -10.22 4.23 -6.25
N PHE A 230 -10.33 5.55 -6.34
CA PHE A 230 -11.25 6.19 -7.28
C PHE A 230 -10.60 6.79 -8.54
N PHE A 231 -9.28 6.83 -8.66
CA PHE A 231 -8.64 7.46 -9.81
C PHE A 231 -9.04 6.84 -11.16
N PRO A 232 -9.07 5.50 -11.34
CA PRO A 232 -9.54 4.92 -12.61
C PRO A 232 -11.00 5.28 -12.89
N THR A 233 -11.89 5.15 -11.91
CA THR A 233 -13.31 5.48 -12.05
C THR A 233 -13.55 6.98 -12.34
N TYR A 234 -12.75 7.85 -11.71
CA TYR A 234 -12.75 9.28 -12.03
C TYR A 234 -12.42 9.55 -13.52
N LEU A 235 -11.43 8.84 -14.07
CA LEU A 235 -11.09 8.95 -15.47
C LEU A 235 -12.23 8.46 -16.38
N GLU A 236 -12.88 7.37 -16.01
CA GLU A 236 -13.99 6.80 -16.78
C GLU A 236 -15.23 7.69 -16.75
N GLU A 237 -15.73 8.03 -15.56
CA GLU A 237 -17.03 8.70 -15.40
C GLU A 237 -16.94 10.22 -15.54
N ASN A 238 -15.84 10.85 -15.12
CA ASN A 238 -15.72 12.31 -15.11
C ASN A 238 -14.95 12.86 -16.31
N ARG A 239 -14.04 12.06 -16.88
CA ARG A 239 -13.20 12.46 -18.01
C ARG A 239 -13.57 11.73 -19.32
N GLY A 240 -14.49 10.77 -19.29
CA GLY A 240 -14.93 10.01 -20.46
C GLY A 240 -13.83 9.12 -21.06
N ILE A 241 -12.81 8.78 -20.28
CA ILE A 241 -11.71 7.92 -20.69
C ILE A 241 -12.19 6.47 -20.72
N ASN A 242 -11.93 5.76 -21.80
CA ASN A 242 -12.23 4.33 -21.89
C ASN A 242 -11.53 3.56 -20.74
N SER A 243 -12.18 2.53 -20.20
CA SER A 243 -11.71 1.74 -19.04
C SER A 243 -10.32 1.13 -19.25
N MET A 244 -9.96 0.73 -20.48
CA MET A 244 -8.61 0.25 -20.81
C MET A 244 -7.57 1.36 -20.56
N TRP A 245 -7.80 2.56 -21.07
CA TRP A 245 -6.88 3.67 -20.89
C TRP A 245 -6.85 4.19 -19.46
N ALA A 246 -7.98 4.14 -18.74
CA ALA A 246 -8.03 4.45 -17.31
C ALA A 246 -7.18 3.47 -16.50
N SER A 247 -7.25 2.17 -16.81
CA SER A 247 -6.42 1.13 -16.19
C SER A 247 -4.92 1.30 -16.52
N ILE A 248 -4.58 1.61 -17.77
CA ILE A 248 -3.21 1.92 -18.19
C ILE A 248 -2.70 3.17 -17.46
N ALA A 249 -3.50 4.22 -17.36
CA ALA A 249 -3.16 5.44 -16.63
C ALA A 249 -2.84 5.15 -15.16
N TYR A 250 -3.65 4.31 -14.50
CA TYR A 250 -3.38 3.88 -13.13
C TYR A 250 -2.11 3.03 -13.03
N THR A 251 -1.91 2.09 -13.95
CA THR A 251 -0.66 1.32 -14.07
C THR A 251 0.57 2.24 -14.21
N MET A 252 0.49 3.26 -15.06
CA MET A 252 1.58 4.22 -15.27
C MET A 252 1.84 5.07 -14.02
N LEU A 253 0.78 5.53 -13.34
CA LEU A 253 0.92 6.26 -12.08
C LEU A 253 1.73 5.44 -11.06
N LEU A 254 1.41 4.16 -10.91
CA LEU A 254 2.12 3.25 -10.01
C LEU A 254 3.55 2.97 -10.50
N ALA A 255 3.77 2.85 -11.81
CA ALA A 255 5.08 2.64 -12.41
C ALA A 255 6.03 3.83 -12.18
N PHE A 256 5.54 5.07 -12.26
CA PHE A 256 6.32 6.27 -11.91
C PHE A 256 6.71 6.31 -10.43
N GLY A 257 6.08 5.51 -9.59
CA GLY A 257 6.50 5.30 -8.21
C GLY A 257 7.90 4.69 -8.07
N VAL A 258 8.33 3.87 -9.03
CA VAL A 258 9.66 3.21 -9.00
C VAL A 258 10.79 4.24 -9.01
N PRO A 259 10.92 5.10 -10.04
CA PRO A 259 11.91 6.17 -10.02
C PRO A 259 11.67 7.15 -8.88
N GLY A 260 10.41 7.38 -8.47
CA GLY A 260 10.07 8.23 -7.34
C GLY A 260 10.75 7.78 -6.05
N GLN A 261 10.59 6.52 -5.66
CA GLN A 261 11.23 5.96 -4.46
C GLN A 261 12.74 6.10 -4.48
N TRP A 262 13.36 5.80 -5.62
CA TRP A 262 14.81 5.88 -5.76
C TRP A 262 15.32 7.32 -5.67
N ILE A 263 14.66 8.26 -6.37
CA ILE A 263 14.99 9.70 -6.32
C ILE A 263 14.79 10.24 -4.90
N GLY A 264 13.66 9.88 -4.26
CA GLY A 264 13.32 10.32 -2.90
C GLY A 264 14.35 9.86 -1.87
N GLY A 265 14.78 8.60 -1.92
CA GLY A 265 15.82 8.07 -1.05
C GLY A 265 17.14 8.81 -1.21
N LYS A 266 17.65 8.93 -2.44
CA LYS A 266 18.89 9.68 -2.72
C LYS A 266 18.80 11.16 -2.34
N ALA A 267 17.65 11.78 -2.56
CA ALA A 267 17.45 13.17 -2.18
C ALA A 267 17.43 13.33 -0.65
N ALA A 268 16.80 12.39 0.09
CA ALA A 268 16.76 12.43 1.55
C ALA A 268 18.19 12.36 2.15
N ASP A 269 19.05 11.50 1.58
CA ASP A 269 20.45 11.42 2.01
C ASP A 269 21.24 12.71 1.73
N LYS A 270 20.98 13.39 0.60
CA LYS A 270 21.73 14.59 0.19
C LYS A 270 21.25 15.88 0.84
N VAL A 271 19.94 16.10 0.90
CA VAL A 271 19.36 17.39 1.32
C VAL A 271 18.57 17.32 2.62
N GLY A 272 18.42 16.11 3.19
CA GLY A 272 17.70 15.79 4.41
C GLY A 272 16.21 15.50 4.18
N SER A 273 15.68 14.57 4.97
CA SER A 273 14.30 14.04 4.85
C SER A 273 13.24 15.14 4.89
N LYS A 274 13.36 16.15 5.76
CA LYS A 274 12.37 17.26 5.85
C LYS A 274 12.20 17.99 4.53
N LYS A 275 13.29 18.35 3.84
CA LYS A 275 13.21 19.06 2.56
C LYS A 275 12.52 18.21 1.50
N VAL A 276 12.81 16.91 1.47
CA VAL A 276 12.16 15.97 0.57
C VAL A 276 10.66 15.89 0.86
N LEU A 277 10.25 15.80 2.12
CA LEU A 277 8.83 15.78 2.49
C LEU A 277 8.09 17.05 2.06
N ILE A 278 8.72 18.24 2.18
CA ILE A 278 8.13 19.51 1.70
C ILE A 278 7.99 19.49 0.17
N THR A 279 9.06 19.16 -0.56
CA THR A 279 9.04 19.21 -2.04
C THR A 279 8.10 18.19 -2.63
N THR A 280 8.04 16.98 -2.07
CA THR A 280 7.14 15.93 -2.53
C THR A 280 5.68 16.23 -2.21
N SER A 281 5.38 16.81 -1.04
CA SER A 281 4.02 17.28 -0.72
C SER A 281 3.57 18.39 -1.67
N ALA A 282 4.45 19.33 -2.01
CA ALA A 282 4.16 20.35 -3.02
C ALA A 282 3.90 19.73 -4.40
N GLY A 283 4.72 18.75 -4.81
CA GLY A 283 4.53 18.02 -6.06
C GLY A 283 3.19 17.29 -6.14
N VAL A 284 2.76 16.66 -5.06
CA VAL A 284 1.42 16.02 -4.96
C VAL A 284 0.31 17.07 -5.08
N CYS A 285 0.40 18.20 -4.39
CA CYS A 285 -0.60 19.26 -4.50
C CYS A 285 -0.69 19.82 -5.92
N ILE A 286 0.44 20.11 -6.56
CA ILE A 286 0.49 20.59 -7.95
C ILE A 286 -0.14 19.57 -8.89
N SER A 287 0.16 18.29 -8.72
CA SER A 287 -0.39 17.22 -9.58
C SER A 287 -1.91 17.11 -9.45
N LEU A 288 -2.46 17.10 -8.23
CA LEU A 288 -3.90 17.06 -8.01
C LEU A 288 -4.61 18.31 -8.54
N LEU A 289 -4.03 19.50 -8.32
CA LEU A 289 -4.56 20.74 -8.91
C LEU A 289 -4.48 20.72 -10.44
N SER A 290 -3.44 20.16 -11.03
CA SER A 290 -3.32 20.01 -12.48
C SER A 290 -4.41 19.11 -13.05
N LEU A 291 -4.72 18.00 -12.36
CA LEU A 291 -5.80 17.10 -12.76
C LEU A 291 -7.16 17.80 -12.78
N LEU A 292 -7.40 18.70 -11.80
CA LEU A 292 -8.70 19.36 -11.61
C LEU A 292 -8.84 20.65 -12.48
N LEU A 293 -7.79 21.43 -12.61
CA LEU A 293 -7.89 22.80 -13.11
C LEU A 293 -7.35 23.02 -14.52
N LEU A 294 -6.55 22.09 -15.08
CA LEU A 294 -6.03 22.31 -16.43
C LEU A 294 -7.13 22.11 -17.47
N PRO A 295 -7.36 23.10 -18.34
CA PRO A 295 -8.41 23.06 -19.37
C PRO A 295 -8.19 21.96 -20.41
N ALA A 296 -6.92 21.68 -20.72
CA ALA A 296 -6.54 20.58 -21.60
C ALA A 296 -6.49 19.27 -20.80
N TYR A 297 -7.60 18.59 -20.72
CA TYR A 297 -7.78 17.36 -19.90
C TYR A 297 -6.65 16.35 -20.04
N ASN A 298 -6.20 16.08 -21.29
CA ASN A 298 -5.12 15.10 -21.51
C ASN A 298 -3.81 15.53 -20.86
N ILE A 299 -3.46 16.83 -20.90
CA ILE A 299 -2.25 17.36 -20.25
C ILE A 299 -2.36 17.25 -18.75
N GLY A 300 -3.51 17.61 -18.16
CA GLY A 300 -3.76 17.49 -16.72
C GLY A 300 -3.60 16.06 -16.20
N ILE A 301 -4.13 15.07 -16.94
CA ILE A 301 -3.99 13.65 -16.62
C ILE A 301 -2.53 13.20 -16.68
N VAL A 302 -1.81 13.55 -17.75
CA VAL A 302 -0.38 13.19 -17.89
C VAL A 302 0.46 13.82 -16.79
N VAL A 303 0.27 15.10 -16.50
CA VAL A 303 0.96 15.80 -15.40
C VAL A 303 0.65 15.13 -14.08
N PHE A 304 -0.62 14.80 -13.82
CA PHE A 304 -1.01 14.08 -12.61
C PHE A 304 -0.30 12.73 -12.49
N ILE A 305 -0.36 11.87 -13.51
CA ILE A 305 0.24 10.54 -13.50
C ILE A 305 1.74 10.62 -13.17
N VAL A 306 2.47 11.49 -13.87
CA VAL A 306 3.93 11.58 -13.73
C VAL A 306 4.32 12.21 -12.38
N PHE A 307 3.78 13.40 -12.08
CA PHE A 307 4.18 14.14 -10.90
C PHE A 307 3.62 13.55 -9.61
N TYR A 308 2.38 13.04 -9.62
CA TYR A 308 1.83 12.32 -8.46
C TYR A 308 2.61 11.04 -8.21
N GLY A 309 2.82 10.21 -9.24
CA GLY A 309 3.55 8.96 -9.12
C GLY A 309 4.95 9.19 -8.54
N ILE A 310 5.73 10.10 -9.13
CA ILE A 310 7.09 10.41 -8.63
C ILE A 310 7.02 11.00 -7.21
N SER A 311 6.24 12.06 -6.99
CA SER A 311 6.25 12.79 -5.72
C SER A 311 5.67 11.96 -4.58
N PHE A 312 4.55 11.27 -4.81
CA PHE A 312 3.94 10.44 -3.79
C PHE A 312 4.87 9.32 -3.32
N TYR A 313 5.51 8.60 -4.23
CA TYR A 313 6.41 7.52 -3.84
C TYR A 313 7.77 8.02 -3.34
N ALA A 314 8.21 9.20 -3.74
CA ALA A 314 9.46 9.80 -3.24
C ALA A 314 9.40 10.21 -1.76
N HIS A 315 8.19 10.47 -1.20
CA HIS A 315 8.06 10.81 0.22
C HIS A 315 8.34 9.63 1.15
N GLN A 316 8.05 8.39 0.71
CA GLN A 316 8.10 7.20 1.56
C GLN A 316 9.48 6.93 2.18
N PRO A 317 10.60 6.87 1.42
CA PRO A 317 11.92 6.65 2.01
C PRO A 317 12.32 7.78 2.97
N ALA A 318 11.98 9.04 2.66
CA ALA A 318 12.27 10.18 3.53
C ALA A 318 11.47 10.10 4.85
N LEU A 319 10.19 9.75 4.78
CA LEU A 319 9.33 9.55 5.96
C LEU A 319 9.83 8.39 6.83
N ASN A 320 10.15 7.25 6.20
CA ASN A 320 10.63 6.07 6.91
C ASN A 320 11.99 6.31 7.59
N SER A 321 12.92 6.99 6.91
CA SER A 321 14.22 7.36 7.47
C SER A 321 14.05 8.24 8.71
N LEU A 322 13.24 9.30 8.60
CA LEU A 322 13.01 10.22 9.70
C LEU A 322 12.28 9.55 10.87
N THR A 323 11.27 8.71 10.59
CA THR A 323 10.58 7.91 11.60
C THR A 323 11.55 7.00 12.34
N GLY A 324 12.41 6.28 11.62
CA GLY A 324 13.42 5.41 12.21
C GLY A 324 14.48 6.16 13.03
N PHE A 325 14.86 7.37 12.59
CA PHE A 325 15.81 8.22 13.30
C PHE A 325 15.26 8.72 14.64
N LEU A 326 13.99 9.14 14.67
CA LEU A 326 13.32 9.65 15.87
C LEU A 326 12.87 8.54 16.82
N SER A 327 12.89 7.28 16.39
CA SER A 327 12.41 6.14 17.18
C SER A 327 13.53 5.47 17.96
N PRO A 328 13.36 5.19 19.28
CA PRO A 328 14.25 4.33 20.04
C PRO A 328 14.35 2.93 19.39
N GLN A 329 15.54 2.32 19.40
CA GLN A 329 15.77 1.05 18.70
C GLN A 329 14.81 -0.07 19.10
N ASN A 330 14.53 -0.20 20.41
CA ASN A 330 13.61 -1.21 20.94
C ASN A 330 12.13 -0.91 20.70
N GLN A 331 11.77 0.27 20.18
CA GLN A 331 10.38 0.69 19.91
C GLN A 331 10.08 0.83 18.41
N ARG A 332 11.07 0.72 17.52
CA ARG A 332 10.92 0.94 16.08
C ARG A 332 9.79 0.13 15.46
N GLY A 333 9.66 -1.13 15.84
CA GLY A 333 8.59 -2.00 15.33
C GLY A 333 7.20 -1.46 15.68
N ALA A 334 6.98 -1.07 16.92
CA ALA A 334 5.72 -0.48 17.38
C ALA A 334 5.43 0.86 16.68
N VAL A 335 6.44 1.72 16.53
CA VAL A 335 6.32 3.00 15.83
C VAL A 335 5.92 2.80 14.37
N TYR A 336 6.63 1.95 13.63
CA TYR A 336 6.25 1.66 12.23
C TYR A 336 4.85 1.04 12.12
N GLY A 337 4.45 0.20 13.09
CA GLY A 337 3.09 -0.33 13.15
C GLY A 337 2.04 0.78 13.31
N VAL A 338 2.28 1.75 14.20
CA VAL A 338 1.40 2.92 14.38
C VAL A 338 1.34 3.76 13.10
N PHE A 339 2.49 4.03 12.46
CA PHE A 339 2.53 4.78 11.20
C PHE A 339 1.78 4.05 10.09
N PHE A 340 1.92 2.75 9.99
CA PHE A 340 1.19 1.94 9.03
C PHE A 340 -0.32 1.98 9.29
N PHE A 341 -0.73 1.79 10.56
CA PHE A 341 -2.15 1.87 10.93
C PHE A 341 -2.75 3.24 10.63
N THR A 342 -2.04 4.33 10.91
CA THR A 342 -2.56 5.68 10.66
C THR A 342 -2.68 6.00 9.16
N SER A 343 -1.75 5.54 8.34
CA SER A 343 -1.80 5.76 6.90
C SER A 343 -2.85 4.88 6.22
N PHE A 344 -2.85 3.58 6.49
CA PHE A 344 -3.74 2.62 5.83
C PHE A 344 -5.09 2.49 6.52
N GLY A 345 -5.12 2.47 7.85
CA GLY A 345 -6.35 2.35 8.62
C GLY A 345 -7.10 3.68 8.69
N VAL A 346 -6.53 4.69 9.36
CA VAL A 346 -7.20 6.00 9.51
C VAL A 346 -7.36 6.69 8.16
N GLY A 347 -6.33 6.63 7.30
CA GLY A 347 -6.37 7.20 5.95
C GLY A 347 -7.50 6.66 5.08
N SER A 348 -7.93 5.40 5.30
CA SER A 348 -9.01 4.78 4.53
C SER A 348 -10.38 5.43 4.70
N LEU A 349 -10.59 6.21 5.74
CA LEU A 349 -11.83 6.99 5.92
C LEU A 349 -12.13 7.87 4.70
N SER A 350 -11.09 8.31 4.00
CA SER A 350 -11.25 9.08 2.76
C SER A 350 -11.94 8.30 1.64
N GLN A 351 -11.87 6.98 1.62
CA GLN A 351 -12.54 6.16 0.61
C GLN A 351 -14.08 6.28 0.72
N PHE A 352 -14.61 6.19 1.94
CA PHE A 352 -16.03 6.42 2.18
C PHE A 352 -16.44 7.86 1.89
N ILE A 353 -15.69 8.84 2.43
CA ILE A 353 -16.03 10.27 2.30
C ILE A 353 -15.94 10.71 0.83
N ALA A 354 -14.88 10.31 0.11
CA ALA A 354 -14.75 10.63 -1.31
C ALA A 354 -15.84 9.96 -2.15
N GLY A 355 -16.21 8.71 -1.84
CA GLY A 355 -17.35 8.04 -2.46
C GLY A 355 -18.68 8.79 -2.25
N TYR A 356 -18.95 9.21 -1.01
CA TYR A 356 -20.13 10.02 -0.67
C TYR A 356 -20.15 11.35 -1.41
N LEU A 357 -19.04 12.06 -1.45
CA LEU A 357 -18.92 13.32 -2.19
C LEU A 357 -19.10 13.12 -3.69
N ALA A 358 -18.57 12.03 -4.24
CA ALA A 358 -18.74 11.71 -5.65
C ALA A 358 -20.17 11.35 -6.01
N ASP A 359 -20.91 10.67 -5.13
CA ASP A 359 -22.33 10.37 -5.33
C ASP A 359 -23.21 11.63 -5.24
N THR A 360 -22.87 12.57 -4.33
CA THR A 360 -23.75 13.71 -4.00
C THR A 360 -23.42 14.94 -4.85
N TYR A 361 -22.13 15.22 -5.07
CA TYR A 361 -21.65 16.47 -5.69
C TYR A 361 -20.74 16.22 -6.93
N GLY A 362 -20.59 14.96 -7.33
CA GLY A 362 -19.71 14.56 -8.43
C GLY A 362 -18.25 14.35 -8.03
N PHE A 363 -17.50 13.72 -8.92
CA PHE A 363 -16.11 13.33 -8.67
C PHE A 363 -15.15 14.51 -8.45
N ASP A 364 -15.41 15.66 -9.06
CA ASP A 364 -14.57 16.84 -8.83
C ASP A 364 -14.60 17.26 -7.35
N ALA A 365 -15.76 17.22 -6.69
CA ALA A 365 -15.88 17.49 -5.27
C ALA A 365 -15.08 16.51 -4.41
N ALA A 366 -15.11 15.22 -4.76
CA ALA A 366 -14.30 14.20 -4.09
C ALA A 366 -12.80 14.48 -4.24
N PHE A 367 -12.33 14.82 -5.44
CA PHE A 367 -10.93 15.11 -5.67
C PHE A 367 -10.49 16.46 -5.09
N TYR A 368 -11.36 17.47 -4.98
CA TYR A 368 -11.08 18.69 -4.20
C TYR A 368 -10.91 18.39 -2.71
N PHE A 369 -11.74 17.51 -2.15
CA PHE A 369 -11.59 17.04 -0.78
C PHE A 369 -10.23 16.35 -0.56
N LEU A 370 -9.83 15.44 -1.46
CA LEU A 370 -8.52 14.79 -1.39
C LEU A 370 -7.38 15.79 -1.53
N THR A 371 -7.52 16.78 -2.40
CA THR A 371 -6.55 17.87 -2.58
C THR A 371 -6.41 18.72 -1.33
N ALA A 372 -7.50 18.96 -0.60
CA ALA A 372 -7.43 19.69 0.67
C ALA A 372 -6.54 18.96 1.70
N PHE A 373 -6.60 17.63 1.78
CA PHE A 373 -5.68 16.86 2.65
C PHE A 373 -4.25 16.85 2.15
N ALA A 374 -4.02 16.89 0.84
CA ALA A 374 -2.68 17.07 0.29
C ALA A 374 -2.11 18.45 0.67
N LEU A 375 -2.92 19.53 0.63
CA LEU A 375 -2.54 20.86 1.10
C LEU A 375 -2.26 20.87 2.60
N ILE A 376 -3.08 20.21 3.41
CA ILE A 376 -2.84 20.02 4.85
C ILE A 376 -1.50 19.31 5.08
N ALA A 377 -1.21 18.24 4.33
CA ALA A 377 0.07 17.54 4.41
C ALA A 377 1.24 18.48 4.05
N LEU A 378 1.10 19.30 3.01
CA LEU A 378 2.11 20.30 2.65
C LEU A 378 2.34 21.30 3.80
N ILE A 379 1.30 21.86 4.40
CA ILE A 379 1.40 22.78 5.54
C ILE A 379 2.07 22.10 6.74
N LEU A 380 1.68 20.86 7.05
CA LEU A 380 2.24 20.09 8.15
C LEU A 380 3.72 19.75 7.92
N SER A 381 4.14 19.54 6.67
CA SER A 381 5.54 19.25 6.33
C SER A 381 6.53 20.31 6.80
N PHE A 382 6.11 21.57 6.87
CA PHE A 382 6.94 22.66 7.41
C PHE A 382 7.14 22.56 8.93
N LYS A 383 6.21 21.91 9.66
CA LYS A 383 6.29 21.73 11.12
C LYS A 383 7.09 20.50 11.54
N ILE A 384 7.42 19.60 10.62
CA ILE A 384 8.25 18.43 10.88
C ILE A 384 9.62 18.87 11.42
N PRO A 385 10.16 18.22 12.47
CA PRO A 385 11.47 18.54 13.02
C PRO A 385 12.58 18.34 11.95
N LYS A 386 13.63 19.19 12.01
CA LYS A 386 14.83 18.95 11.20
C LYS A 386 15.58 17.75 11.78
N SER A 387 15.89 16.76 10.97
CA SER A 387 16.83 15.73 11.38
C SER A 387 18.25 16.31 11.42
N SER A 388 18.96 16.04 12.50
CA SER A 388 20.41 16.30 12.56
C SER A 388 21.21 15.18 11.88
N GLU A 389 20.60 14.42 10.97
CA GLU A 389 21.18 13.29 10.22
C GLU A 389 22.48 13.70 9.49
N HIS A 390 22.56 14.93 9.03
CA HIS A 390 23.71 15.42 8.25
C HIS A 390 25.02 15.59 9.06
N LYS A 391 24.98 15.49 10.39
CA LYS A 391 26.18 15.64 11.26
C LYS A 391 26.87 14.32 11.61
N ARG A 392 26.34 13.14 11.22
CA ARG A 392 26.91 11.82 11.54
C ARG A 392 27.60 11.13 10.37
N SER A 393 27.57 11.68 9.17
CA SER A 393 28.21 11.12 7.95
C SER A 393 29.43 11.93 7.47
N LEU A 394 29.95 12.85 8.26
CA LEU A 394 31.26 13.48 8.16
C LEU A 394 32.11 13.12 9.40
#